data_2ecd9bf398a929417ba8fdea272b47a9
#
_entry.id   2ecd9bf398a929417ba8fdea272b47a9
#
_cell.length_a   1.000
_cell.length_b   1.000
_cell.length_c   1.000
_cell.angle_alpha   90.00
_cell.angle_beta   90.00
_cell.angle_gamma   90.00
#
_symmetry.space_group_name_H-M   'P 1'
#
loop_
_entity.id
_entity.type
_entity.pdbx_description
1 polymer ?
#
loop_
_entity_poly.entity_id
_entity_poly.type
_entity_poly.pdbx_seq_one_letter_code
_entity_poly.pdbx_strand_id
1 'polypeptide(L)'
;MPTVPSIKGSVFAVLVEDIQKLLGAKRLKQDELKRWLNPKDLAYLESPVQPFEWYDIRAYARMSELLRDIEGGGSNEYLRKRGARNAKRLLEAGLYQQLEYTHRTLFSRESEKNARFEAFGRDLGRLTTISSSILNFGRTQHKPDPDRKMRWLIEVTQAKAYPEALVWASDGFTNEMARQHNTPDLWVWERPEPERIVWHMTREL
;
A
#
# COMPACT_ATOMS: atom_id res chain seq x y z
N MET A 1 -19.53 5.19 -10.18
CA MET A 1 -18.50 5.12 -9.12
C MET A 1 -19.09 5.71 -7.85
N PRO A 2 -18.76 5.19 -6.66
CA PRO A 2 -19.25 5.79 -5.42
C PRO A 2 -18.78 7.24 -5.29
N THR A 3 -19.62 8.07 -4.68
CA THR A 3 -19.36 9.51 -4.47
C THR A 3 -18.47 9.78 -3.27
N VAL A 4 -18.26 8.77 -2.42
CA VAL A 4 -17.39 8.85 -1.23
C VAL A 4 -16.03 8.20 -1.50
N PRO A 5 -14.95 8.68 -0.88
CA PRO A 5 -13.64 8.03 -0.95
C PRO A 5 -13.71 6.59 -0.48
N SER A 6 -13.30 5.66 -1.34
CA SER A 6 -13.51 4.23 -1.14
C SER A 6 -12.33 3.40 -1.64
N ILE A 7 -12.20 2.20 -1.07
CA ILE A 7 -11.21 1.19 -1.41
C ILE A 7 -11.90 -0.08 -1.92
N LYS A 8 -11.27 -0.82 -2.82
CA LYS A 8 -11.78 -2.10 -3.35
C LYS A 8 -11.85 -3.17 -2.27
N GLY A 9 -12.89 -3.99 -2.37
CA GLY A 9 -13.12 -5.13 -1.48
C GLY A 9 -11.99 -6.15 -1.48
N SER A 10 -11.26 -6.31 -2.59
CA SER A 10 -10.08 -7.18 -2.65
C SER A 10 -8.98 -6.80 -1.64
N VAL A 11 -8.88 -5.52 -1.27
CA VAL A 11 -7.96 -5.04 -0.22
C VAL A 11 -8.65 -5.00 1.14
N PHE A 12 -9.93 -4.59 1.17
CA PHE A 12 -10.71 -4.45 2.40
C PHE A 12 -10.97 -5.79 3.09
N ALA A 13 -11.23 -6.86 2.33
CA ALA A 13 -11.51 -8.20 2.83
C ALA A 13 -10.44 -8.72 3.79
N VAL A 14 -9.17 -8.46 3.50
CA VAL A 14 -8.04 -8.92 4.32
C VAL A 14 -8.10 -8.32 5.74
N LEU A 15 -8.61 -7.09 5.91
CA LEU A 15 -8.80 -6.51 7.24
C LEU A 15 -9.93 -7.19 8.00
N VAL A 16 -11.05 -7.41 7.31
CA VAL A 16 -12.23 -8.07 7.88
C VAL A 16 -11.88 -9.48 8.33
N GLU A 17 -11.22 -10.27 7.48
CA GLU A 17 -10.76 -11.62 7.81
C GLU A 17 -9.82 -11.66 9.03
N ASP A 18 -8.90 -10.72 9.13
CA ASP A 18 -7.95 -10.68 10.25
C ASP A 18 -8.68 -10.33 11.56
N ILE A 19 -9.65 -9.40 11.54
CA ILE A 19 -10.48 -9.11 12.72
C ILE A 19 -11.33 -10.33 13.10
N GLN A 20 -11.95 -11.00 12.13
CA GLN A 20 -12.72 -12.22 12.37
C GLN A 20 -11.86 -13.34 12.98
N LYS A 21 -10.60 -13.50 12.54
CA LYS A 21 -9.64 -14.45 13.16
C LYS A 21 -9.35 -14.12 14.62
N LEU A 22 -9.19 -12.83 14.96
CA LEU A 22 -8.99 -12.39 16.34
C LEU A 22 -10.20 -12.68 17.22
N LEU A 23 -11.40 -12.46 16.70
CA LEU A 23 -12.66 -12.80 17.39
C LEU A 23 -12.77 -14.32 17.60
N GLY A 24 -12.55 -15.12 16.56
CA GLY A 24 -12.58 -16.57 16.63
C GLY A 24 -11.54 -17.15 17.61
N ALA A 25 -10.37 -16.54 17.67
CA ALA A 25 -9.30 -16.91 18.62
C ALA A 25 -9.52 -16.36 20.04
N LYS A 26 -10.62 -15.63 20.30
CA LYS A 26 -10.94 -14.95 21.57
C LYS A 26 -9.86 -13.94 22.03
N ARG A 27 -9.04 -13.44 21.10
CA ARG A 27 -8.04 -12.40 21.35
C ARG A 27 -8.64 -10.99 21.31
N LEU A 28 -9.84 -10.87 20.78
CA LEU A 28 -10.64 -9.66 20.72
C LEU A 28 -12.08 -10.02 21.07
N LYS A 29 -12.73 -9.21 21.90
CA LYS A 29 -14.12 -9.43 22.31
C LYS A 29 -15.06 -8.56 21.49
N GLN A 30 -16.29 -9.05 21.24
CA GLN A 30 -17.32 -8.32 20.48
C GLN A 30 -17.60 -6.91 21.07
N ASP A 31 -17.61 -6.78 22.40
CA ASP A 31 -17.86 -5.49 23.04
C ASP A 31 -16.69 -4.50 22.92
N GLU A 32 -15.48 -5.00 22.73
CA GLU A 32 -14.30 -4.16 22.51
C GLU A 32 -14.34 -3.52 21.12
N LEU A 33 -14.93 -4.19 20.11
CA LEU A 33 -15.08 -3.65 18.76
C LEU A 33 -15.82 -2.32 18.75
N LYS A 34 -16.83 -2.16 19.59
CA LYS A 34 -17.66 -0.93 19.67
C LYS A 34 -16.87 0.32 20.07
N ARG A 35 -15.68 0.15 20.64
CA ARG A 35 -14.76 1.26 20.97
C ARG A 35 -14.05 1.82 19.74
N TRP A 36 -13.92 0.99 18.69
CA TRP A 36 -13.16 1.29 17.48
C TRP A 36 -14.06 1.48 16.27
N LEU A 37 -15.09 0.63 16.16
CA LEU A 37 -15.93 0.49 15.00
C LEU A 37 -17.33 1.00 15.27
N ASN A 38 -17.87 1.73 14.30
CA ASN A 38 -19.27 2.16 14.35
C ASN A 38 -20.20 1.03 13.85
N PRO A 39 -21.54 1.16 14.01
CA PRO A 39 -22.48 0.12 13.59
C PRO A 39 -22.39 -0.28 12.12
N LYS A 40 -22.03 0.65 11.20
CA LYS A 40 -21.86 0.35 9.79
C LYS A 40 -20.59 -0.48 9.55
N ASP A 41 -19.54 -0.23 10.30
CA ASP A 41 -18.30 -1.00 10.20
C ASP A 41 -18.50 -2.43 10.72
N LEU A 42 -19.27 -2.59 11.81
CA LEU A 42 -19.59 -3.89 12.38
C LEU A 42 -20.36 -4.79 11.38
N ALA A 43 -21.25 -4.19 10.59
CA ALA A 43 -21.99 -4.92 9.55
C ALA A 43 -21.05 -5.57 8.50
N TYR A 44 -19.85 -5.02 8.26
CA TYR A 44 -18.88 -5.65 7.36
C TYR A 44 -18.24 -6.93 7.94
N LEU A 45 -18.31 -7.13 9.25
CA LEU A 45 -17.84 -8.36 9.90
C LEU A 45 -18.87 -9.49 9.84
N GLU A 46 -20.12 -9.16 9.55
CA GLU A 46 -21.27 -10.10 9.54
C GLU A 46 -21.55 -10.68 8.14
N SER A 47 -21.00 -10.06 7.10
CA SER A 47 -21.27 -10.45 5.70
C SER A 47 -19.97 -10.59 4.90
N PRO A 48 -19.92 -11.49 3.90
CA PRO A 48 -18.74 -11.61 3.04
C PRO A 48 -18.44 -10.33 2.28
N VAL A 49 -17.21 -9.86 2.34
CA VAL A 49 -16.73 -8.72 1.56
C VAL A 49 -16.61 -9.13 0.09
N GLN A 50 -17.29 -8.41 -0.79
CA GLN A 50 -17.23 -8.67 -2.23
C GLN A 50 -16.00 -8.01 -2.85
N PRO A 51 -15.10 -8.76 -3.52
CA PRO A 51 -13.81 -8.24 -4.01
C PRO A 51 -13.92 -7.05 -4.97
N PHE A 52 -14.99 -7.00 -5.77
CA PHE A 52 -15.17 -5.97 -6.79
C PHE A 52 -16.01 -4.76 -6.33
N GLU A 53 -16.56 -4.79 -5.14
CA GLU A 53 -17.28 -3.67 -4.55
C GLU A 53 -16.37 -2.63 -3.93
N TRP A 54 -16.94 -1.46 -3.60
CA TRP A 54 -16.24 -0.34 -3.02
C TRP A 54 -16.68 -0.14 -1.56
N TYR A 55 -15.71 0.01 -0.66
CA TYR A 55 -15.90 0.16 0.78
C TYR A 55 -15.34 1.50 1.26
N ASP A 56 -16.04 2.15 2.18
CA ASP A 56 -15.66 3.46 2.73
C ASP A 56 -14.24 3.42 3.29
N ILE A 57 -13.39 4.33 2.81
CA ILE A 57 -11.98 4.42 3.26
C ILE A 57 -11.85 4.69 4.75
N ARG A 58 -12.87 5.32 5.37
CA ARG A 58 -12.88 5.59 6.81
C ARG A 58 -13.08 4.30 7.61
N ALA A 59 -13.85 3.34 7.09
CA ALA A 59 -13.98 2.01 7.70
C ALA A 59 -12.64 1.26 7.62
N TYR A 60 -11.97 1.32 6.45
CA TYR A 60 -10.62 0.78 6.29
C TYR A 60 -9.65 1.37 7.34
N ALA A 61 -9.66 2.68 7.53
CA ALA A 61 -8.80 3.36 8.51
C ALA A 61 -9.02 2.83 9.92
N ARG A 62 -10.28 2.85 10.41
CA ARG A 62 -10.62 2.38 11.76
C ARG A 62 -10.26 0.91 11.99
N MET A 63 -10.53 0.04 11.03
CA MET A 63 -10.17 -1.38 11.11
C MET A 63 -8.64 -1.59 11.11
N SER A 64 -7.91 -0.81 10.32
CA SER A 64 -6.45 -0.85 10.32
C SER A 64 -5.86 -0.38 11.64
N GLU A 65 -6.40 0.69 12.22
CA GLU A 65 -6.00 1.22 13.52
C GLU A 65 -6.30 0.25 14.65
N LEU A 66 -7.49 -0.37 14.63
CA LEU A 66 -7.84 -1.44 15.58
C LEU A 66 -6.80 -2.56 15.55
N LEU A 67 -6.47 -3.07 14.36
CA LEU A 67 -5.46 -4.13 14.22
C LEU A 67 -4.08 -3.68 14.67
N ARG A 68 -3.68 -2.43 14.36
CA ARG A 68 -2.43 -1.84 14.82
C ARG A 68 -2.36 -1.84 16.34
N ASP A 69 -3.43 -1.47 17.01
CA ASP A 69 -3.41 -1.31 18.45
C ASP A 69 -3.50 -2.66 19.18
N ILE A 70 -4.30 -3.60 18.67
CA ILE A 70 -4.44 -4.93 19.28
C ILE A 70 -3.22 -5.82 19.01
N GLU A 71 -2.71 -5.85 17.79
CA GLU A 71 -1.62 -6.76 17.40
C GLU A 71 -0.26 -6.08 17.35
N GLY A 72 -0.23 -4.79 17.07
CA GLY A 72 0.99 -4.01 16.90
C GLY A 72 1.37 -3.16 18.12
N GLY A 73 0.61 -3.22 19.22
CA GLY A 73 0.86 -2.40 20.41
C GLY A 73 0.84 -0.89 20.11
N GLY A 74 0.03 -0.45 19.15
CA GLY A 74 -0.08 0.95 18.73
C GLY A 74 1.00 1.42 17.75
N SER A 75 1.95 0.56 17.35
CA SER A 75 3.05 0.91 16.49
C SER A 75 2.67 0.92 15.00
N ASN A 76 2.96 2.01 14.29
CA ASN A 76 2.79 2.10 12.85
C ASN A 76 3.69 1.13 12.06
N GLU A 77 4.74 0.61 12.68
CA GLU A 77 5.56 -0.47 12.11
C GLU A 77 4.73 -1.74 11.83
N TYR A 78 3.68 -1.98 12.60
CA TYR A 78 2.73 -3.05 12.30
C TYR A 78 2.04 -2.85 10.94
N LEU A 79 1.59 -1.64 10.65
CA LEU A 79 0.95 -1.28 9.37
C LEU A 79 1.96 -1.41 8.21
N ARG A 80 3.19 -0.96 8.43
CA ARG A 80 4.29 -1.11 7.47
C ARG A 80 4.56 -2.58 7.14
N LYS A 81 4.72 -3.43 8.15
CA LYS A 81 4.87 -4.88 7.98
C LYS A 81 3.67 -5.52 7.28
N ARG A 82 2.47 -5.02 7.55
CA ARG A 82 1.26 -5.48 6.89
C ARG A 82 1.28 -5.16 5.39
N GLY A 83 1.68 -3.95 5.03
CA GLY A 83 1.88 -3.55 3.65
C GLY A 83 2.91 -4.42 2.92
N ALA A 84 4.05 -4.70 3.55
CA ALA A 84 5.07 -5.59 3.02
C ALA A 84 4.53 -7.02 2.79
N ARG A 85 3.73 -7.57 3.71
CA ARG A 85 3.07 -8.87 3.50
C ARG A 85 2.12 -8.87 2.31
N ASN A 86 1.39 -7.78 2.10
CA ASN A 86 0.49 -7.65 0.94
C ASN A 86 1.28 -7.61 -0.37
N ALA A 87 2.43 -6.93 -0.40
CA ALA A 87 3.32 -6.94 -1.56
C ALA A 87 3.83 -8.36 -1.87
N LYS A 88 4.28 -9.11 -0.86
CA LYS A 88 4.71 -10.51 -1.03
C LYS A 88 3.61 -11.39 -1.61
N ARG A 89 2.39 -11.30 -1.09
CA ARG A 89 1.24 -12.04 -1.63
C ARG A 89 0.96 -11.71 -3.10
N LEU A 90 1.09 -10.45 -3.47
CA LEU A 90 0.92 -10.01 -4.86
C LEU A 90 2.01 -10.60 -5.77
N LEU A 91 3.25 -10.65 -5.30
CA LEU A 91 4.38 -11.25 -6.00
C LEU A 91 4.20 -12.77 -6.16
N GLU A 92 3.82 -13.47 -5.09
CA GLU A 92 3.56 -14.91 -5.07
C GLU A 92 2.40 -15.30 -5.99
N ALA A 93 1.39 -14.44 -6.14
CA ALA A 93 0.28 -14.63 -7.07
C ALA A 93 0.68 -14.50 -8.56
N GLY A 94 1.96 -14.27 -8.86
CA GLY A 94 2.50 -14.26 -10.22
C GLY A 94 2.20 -13.01 -11.04
N LEU A 95 1.58 -12.00 -10.44
CA LEU A 95 1.27 -10.73 -11.12
C LEU A 95 2.54 -9.96 -11.56
N TYR A 96 3.71 -10.40 -11.11
CA TYR A 96 5.01 -9.80 -11.39
C TYR A 96 6.04 -10.75 -12.03
N GLN A 97 5.68 -11.96 -12.43
CA GLN A 97 6.63 -12.92 -13.04
C GLN A 97 7.28 -12.42 -14.34
N GLN A 98 6.71 -11.41 -14.98
CA GLN A 98 7.31 -10.78 -16.16
C GLN A 98 8.52 -9.88 -15.84
N LEU A 99 8.79 -9.58 -14.56
CA LEU A 99 9.89 -8.72 -14.13
C LEU A 99 11.26 -9.39 -14.20
N GLU A 100 11.34 -10.69 -14.00
CA GLU A 100 12.62 -11.43 -13.98
C GLU A 100 13.31 -11.54 -15.35
N TYR A 101 12.55 -11.41 -16.44
CA TYR A 101 13.10 -11.65 -17.78
C TYR A 101 14.00 -10.52 -18.30
N THR A 102 13.85 -9.30 -17.77
CA THR A 102 14.56 -8.11 -18.26
C THR A 102 15.95 -7.91 -17.62
N HIS A 103 16.27 -8.62 -16.53
CA HIS A 103 17.52 -8.45 -15.78
C HIS A 103 18.75 -9.17 -16.38
N ARG A 104 18.60 -9.93 -17.44
CA ARG A 104 19.68 -10.81 -17.95
C ARG A 104 20.40 -10.35 -19.22
N THR A 105 20.16 -9.15 -19.71
CA THR A 105 20.81 -8.69 -20.95
C THR A 105 21.98 -7.75 -20.66
N LEU A 106 23.13 -8.15 -21.14
CA LEU A 106 24.47 -7.54 -21.06
C LEU A 106 24.54 -6.08 -21.54
N PHE A 107 25.00 -5.16 -20.64
CA PHE A 107 25.35 -3.79 -21.03
C PHE A 107 26.57 -3.28 -20.28
N SER A 108 27.22 -2.23 -20.78
CA SER A 108 28.27 -1.49 -20.08
C SER A 108 27.74 -0.91 -18.75
N ARG A 109 28.62 -0.68 -17.75
CA ARG A 109 28.22 -0.22 -16.39
C ARG A 109 27.29 1.01 -16.40
N GLU A 110 27.48 1.93 -17.32
CA GLU A 110 26.67 3.14 -17.42
C GLU A 110 25.33 2.88 -18.13
N SER A 111 25.34 2.03 -19.16
CA SER A 111 24.13 1.57 -19.82
C SER A 111 23.31 0.64 -18.92
N GLU A 112 23.97 -0.13 -18.04
CA GLU A 112 23.28 -0.93 -17.01
C GLU A 112 22.53 -0.08 -15.99
N LYS A 113 23.13 1.03 -15.53
CA LYS A 113 22.45 1.97 -14.60
C LYS A 113 21.23 2.61 -15.23
N ASN A 114 21.35 3.11 -16.45
CA ASN A 114 20.23 3.70 -17.17
C ASN A 114 19.14 2.67 -17.45
N ALA A 115 19.50 1.48 -17.90
CA ALA A 115 18.55 0.39 -18.14
C ALA A 115 17.81 -0.02 -16.85
N ARG A 116 18.53 -0.07 -15.72
CA ARG A 116 17.95 -0.34 -14.40
C ARG A 116 17.00 0.75 -13.96
N PHE A 117 17.38 2.03 -14.13
CA PHE A 117 16.52 3.17 -13.83
C PHE A 117 15.22 3.13 -14.64
N GLU A 118 15.30 2.91 -15.94
CA GLU A 118 14.12 2.79 -16.82
C GLU A 118 13.26 1.57 -16.49
N ALA A 119 13.87 0.43 -16.19
CA ALA A 119 13.14 -0.76 -15.76
C ALA A 119 12.36 -0.51 -14.46
N PHE A 120 13.00 0.13 -13.48
CA PHE A 120 12.38 0.49 -12.21
C PHE A 120 11.20 1.46 -12.43
N GLY A 121 11.36 2.46 -13.30
CA GLY A 121 10.29 3.39 -13.67
C GLY A 121 9.08 2.68 -14.29
N ARG A 122 9.30 1.70 -15.17
CA ARG A 122 8.19 0.89 -15.73
C ARG A 122 7.43 0.12 -14.65
N ASP A 123 8.13 -0.39 -13.64
CA ASP A 123 7.50 -1.12 -12.54
C ASP A 123 6.73 -0.18 -11.61
N LEU A 124 7.23 1.01 -11.36
CA LEU A 124 6.47 2.08 -10.69
C LEU A 124 5.19 2.42 -11.47
N GLY A 125 5.24 2.44 -12.81
CA GLY A 125 4.07 2.63 -13.65
C GLY A 125 2.98 1.57 -13.41
N ARG A 126 3.37 0.32 -13.24
CA ARG A 126 2.44 -0.77 -12.91
C ARG A 126 1.84 -0.59 -11.51
N LEU A 127 2.66 -0.22 -10.53
CA LEU A 127 2.21 0.04 -9.16
C LEU A 127 1.21 1.20 -9.09
N THR A 128 1.47 2.30 -9.80
CA THR A 128 0.55 3.43 -9.86
C THR A 128 -0.77 3.07 -10.53
N THR A 129 -0.74 2.21 -11.55
CA THR A 129 -1.95 1.66 -12.20
C THR A 129 -2.76 0.80 -11.22
N ILE A 130 -2.11 -0.08 -10.46
CA ILE A 130 -2.78 -0.89 -9.43
C ILE A 130 -3.42 0.02 -8.38
N SER A 131 -2.70 1.03 -7.88
CA SER A 131 -3.24 2.01 -6.92
C SER A 131 -4.52 2.66 -7.45
N SER A 132 -4.53 3.10 -8.70
CA SER A 132 -5.69 3.71 -9.35
C SER A 132 -6.86 2.74 -9.55
N SER A 133 -6.61 1.43 -9.57
CA SER A 133 -7.66 0.41 -9.69
C SER A 133 -8.33 0.05 -8.37
N ILE A 134 -7.63 0.26 -7.24
CA ILE A 134 -8.10 -0.10 -5.89
C ILE A 134 -8.61 1.08 -5.06
N LEU A 135 -8.31 2.31 -5.46
CA LEU A 135 -8.77 3.55 -4.81
C LEU A 135 -9.57 4.38 -5.83
N ASN A 136 -10.72 4.93 -5.41
CA ASN A 136 -11.52 5.84 -6.24
C ASN A 136 -11.24 7.32 -5.97
N PHE A 137 -10.24 7.61 -5.15
CA PHE A 137 -9.82 8.96 -4.75
C PHE A 137 -8.29 9.04 -4.74
N GLY A 138 -7.80 10.28 -4.76
CA GLY A 138 -6.37 10.52 -4.93
C GLY A 138 -5.90 10.17 -6.35
N ARG A 139 -4.78 10.74 -6.73
CA ARG A 139 -4.12 10.44 -8.01
C ARG A 139 -2.68 10.07 -7.72
N THR A 140 -2.33 8.82 -7.92
CA THR A 140 -0.97 8.33 -7.76
C THR A 140 -0.23 8.41 -9.09
N GLN A 141 0.93 9.02 -9.06
CA GLN A 141 1.84 9.11 -10.22
C GLN A 141 3.29 8.88 -9.76
N HIS A 142 4.13 8.48 -10.69
CA HIS A 142 5.58 8.43 -10.49
C HIS A 142 6.25 9.32 -11.52
N LYS A 143 7.38 9.89 -11.16
CA LYS A 143 8.19 10.74 -12.04
C LYS A 143 9.65 10.70 -11.61
N PRO A 144 10.60 10.95 -12.54
CA PRO A 144 11.98 11.20 -12.16
C PRO A 144 12.05 12.35 -11.13
N ASP A 145 12.94 12.22 -10.16
CA ASP A 145 13.19 13.27 -9.18
C ASP A 145 13.86 14.47 -9.89
N PRO A 146 13.25 15.66 -9.89
CA PRO A 146 13.81 16.82 -10.58
C PRO A 146 15.13 17.31 -9.98
N ASP A 147 15.33 17.06 -8.69
CA ASP A 147 16.48 17.57 -7.92
C ASP A 147 17.61 16.55 -7.80
N ARG A 148 17.35 15.28 -8.09
CA ARG A 148 18.30 14.17 -7.85
C ARG A 148 18.33 13.19 -9.00
N LYS A 149 19.46 13.10 -9.67
CA LYS A 149 19.67 12.14 -10.77
C LYS A 149 19.47 10.71 -10.31
N MET A 150 19.01 9.84 -11.21
CA MET A 150 18.84 8.40 -10.99
C MET A 150 17.92 8.05 -9.81
N ARG A 151 16.96 8.92 -9.49
CA ARG A 151 15.93 8.71 -8.48
C ARG A 151 14.54 8.96 -9.04
N TRP A 152 13.57 8.28 -8.46
CA TRP A 152 12.16 8.45 -8.76
C TRP A 152 11.44 9.04 -7.55
N LEU A 153 10.33 9.71 -7.81
CA LEU A 153 9.33 10.10 -6.82
C LEU A 153 8.04 9.35 -7.10
N ILE A 154 7.33 8.96 -6.04
CA ILE A 154 5.92 8.57 -6.11
C ILE A 154 5.14 9.67 -5.42
N GLU A 155 4.15 10.22 -6.09
CA GLU A 155 3.33 11.32 -5.58
C GLU A 155 1.85 10.96 -5.61
N VAL A 156 1.16 11.22 -4.52
CA VAL A 156 -0.30 11.15 -4.45
C VAL A 156 -0.83 12.56 -4.26
N THR A 157 -1.57 13.04 -5.23
CA THR A 157 -2.31 14.32 -5.16
C THR A 157 -3.78 14.07 -4.85
N GLN A 158 -4.53 15.12 -4.48
CA GLN A 158 -5.92 14.99 -4.01
C GLN A 158 -6.03 14.00 -2.83
N ALA A 159 -5.01 13.94 -1.98
CA ALA A 159 -4.83 12.94 -0.94
C ALA A 159 -5.57 13.27 0.38
N LYS A 160 -6.44 14.29 0.41
CA LYS A 160 -7.13 14.73 1.63
C LYS A 160 -7.83 13.59 2.38
N ALA A 161 -8.44 12.65 1.64
CA ALA A 161 -9.13 11.50 2.20
C ALA A 161 -8.20 10.29 2.46
N TYR A 162 -6.90 10.39 2.14
CA TYR A 162 -5.94 9.30 2.27
C TYR A 162 -5.55 9.13 3.74
N PRO A 163 -6.01 8.06 4.43
CA PRO A 163 -5.77 7.92 5.86
C PRO A 163 -4.33 7.55 6.13
N GLU A 164 -3.81 7.95 7.28
CA GLU A 164 -2.42 7.68 7.67
C GLU A 164 -2.13 6.18 7.76
N ALA A 165 -3.08 5.39 8.23
CA ALA A 165 -2.95 3.93 8.25
C ALA A 165 -2.67 3.34 6.86
N LEU A 166 -3.25 3.91 5.80
CA LEU A 166 -2.99 3.49 4.42
C LEU A 166 -1.61 3.99 3.94
N VAL A 167 -1.16 5.17 4.38
CA VAL A 167 0.18 5.68 4.03
C VAL A 167 1.26 4.73 4.57
N TRP A 168 1.16 4.33 5.84
CA TRP A 168 2.09 3.37 6.45
C TRP A 168 2.05 2.00 5.78
N ALA A 169 0.87 1.52 5.42
CA ALA A 169 0.75 0.27 4.66
C ALA A 169 1.36 0.41 3.26
N SER A 170 1.14 1.53 2.57
CA SER A 170 1.75 1.82 1.27
C SER A 170 3.26 1.93 1.35
N ASP A 171 3.80 2.52 2.42
CA ASP A 171 5.25 2.59 2.66
C ASP A 171 5.88 1.19 2.76
N GLY A 172 5.29 0.32 3.55
CA GLY A 172 5.75 -1.07 3.63
C GLY A 172 5.63 -1.82 2.31
N PHE A 173 4.55 -1.58 1.57
CA PHE A 173 4.32 -2.18 0.26
C PHE A 173 5.38 -1.74 -0.75
N THR A 174 5.62 -0.44 -0.90
CA THR A 174 6.59 0.12 -1.87
C THR A 174 8.02 -0.29 -1.53
N ASN A 175 8.39 -0.33 -0.25
CA ASN A 175 9.70 -0.78 0.18
C ASN A 175 9.93 -2.29 -0.06
N GLU A 176 8.89 -3.13 0.12
CA GLU A 176 8.99 -4.55 -0.21
C GLU A 176 9.10 -4.77 -1.74
N MET A 177 8.37 -3.99 -2.54
CA MET A 177 8.52 -4.01 -4.00
C MET A 177 9.93 -3.58 -4.44
N ALA A 178 10.52 -2.55 -3.82
CA ALA A 178 11.88 -2.12 -4.10
C ALA A 178 12.92 -3.22 -3.75
N ARG A 179 12.64 -4.06 -2.77
CA ARG A 179 13.50 -5.21 -2.40
C ARG A 179 13.67 -6.20 -3.57
N GLN A 180 12.68 -6.33 -4.45
CA GLN A 180 12.79 -7.17 -5.66
C GLN A 180 13.85 -6.65 -6.65
N HIS A 181 14.19 -5.37 -6.54
CA HIS A 181 15.28 -4.73 -7.29
C HIS A 181 16.59 -4.66 -6.49
N ASN A 182 16.74 -5.46 -5.43
CA ASN A 182 17.89 -5.44 -4.51
C ASN A 182 18.13 -4.06 -3.85
N THR A 183 17.05 -3.29 -3.64
CA THR A 183 17.09 -1.97 -3.03
C THR A 183 16.18 -1.90 -1.80
N PRO A 184 16.45 -2.66 -0.71
CA PRO A 184 15.65 -2.61 0.51
C PRO A 184 15.68 -1.20 1.12
N ASP A 185 14.60 -0.82 1.81
CA ASP A 185 14.46 0.47 2.51
C ASP A 185 14.82 1.67 1.62
N LEU A 186 14.31 1.62 0.39
CA LEU A 186 14.58 2.64 -0.63
C LEU A 186 13.75 3.90 -0.41
N TRP A 187 12.54 3.76 0.10
CA TRP A 187 11.53 4.81 0.14
C TRP A 187 11.33 5.37 1.53
N VAL A 188 11.22 6.69 1.60
CA VAL A 188 10.74 7.45 2.76
C VAL A 188 9.62 8.38 2.30
N TRP A 189 8.56 8.48 3.08
CA TRP A 189 7.43 9.34 2.73
C TRP A 189 7.34 10.56 3.61
N GLU A 190 6.70 11.59 3.06
CA GLU A 190 6.29 12.79 3.77
C GLU A 190 4.92 13.25 3.28
N ARG A 191 4.23 14.02 4.08
CA ARG A 191 2.99 14.71 3.71
C ARG A 191 3.19 16.22 3.87
N PRO A 192 3.76 16.89 2.85
CA PRO A 192 4.03 18.33 2.94
C PRO A 192 2.75 19.16 3.03
N GLU A 193 1.64 18.66 2.50
CA GLU A 193 0.32 19.28 2.52
C GLU A 193 -0.77 18.23 2.76
N PRO A 194 -1.94 18.60 3.30
CA PRO A 194 -3.05 17.66 3.53
C PRO A 194 -3.48 16.90 2.27
N GLU A 195 -3.34 17.50 1.10
CA GLU A 195 -3.75 16.94 -0.19
C GLU A 195 -2.61 16.29 -0.96
N ARG A 196 -1.39 16.24 -0.38
CA ARG A 196 -0.21 15.75 -1.08
C ARG A 196 0.63 14.82 -0.19
N ILE A 197 0.96 13.64 -0.73
CA ILE A 197 1.87 12.68 -0.12
C ILE A 197 2.97 12.37 -1.14
N VAL A 198 4.22 12.33 -0.71
CA VAL A 198 5.35 12.05 -1.58
C VAL A 198 6.24 10.98 -0.95
N TRP A 199 6.62 9.98 -1.72
CA TRP A 199 7.69 9.05 -1.39
C TRP A 199 8.94 9.43 -2.19
N HIS A 200 10.02 9.63 -1.47
CA HIS A 200 11.33 9.94 -2.01
C HIS A 200 12.25 8.72 -1.94
N MET A 201 13.06 8.50 -2.95
CA MET A 201 14.13 7.53 -2.87
C MET A 201 15.26 8.07 -1.97
N THR A 202 15.70 7.28 -1.01
CA THR A 202 16.79 7.63 -0.06
C THR A 202 18.17 7.64 -0.73
N ARG A 203 18.32 6.88 -1.83
CA ARG A 203 19.57 6.72 -2.61
C ARG A 203 19.27 6.45 -4.08
N GLU A 204 20.30 6.53 -4.90
CA GLU A 204 20.24 6.12 -6.33
C GLU A 204 20.04 4.61 -6.49
N LEU A 205 19.56 4.23 -7.67
CA LEU A 205 19.40 2.82 -8.08
C LEU A 205 20.75 2.18 -8.43
#